data_4ef03b8187556e02381c3084345a1425
#
_entry.id   4ef03b8187556e02381c3084345a1425
#
_cell.length_a   1.000
_cell.length_b   1.000
_cell.length_c   1.000
_cell.angle_alpha   90.00
_cell.angle_beta   90.00
_cell.angle_gamma   90.00
#
_symmetry.space_group_name_H-M   'P 1'
#
loop_
_entity.id
_entity.type
_entity.pdbx_description
1 polymer ?
#
loop_
_entity_poly.entity_id
_entity_poly.type
_entity_poly.pdbx_seq_one_letter_code
_entity_poly.pdbx_strand_id
1 'polypeptide(L)'
;MIKKEIILLVFLMFVVTVSPVWAEDSEVSRGTLAGLQGFGIFVENNQQNVQNYAQKAGIDREAVQRETERRLLAAGIKVVAGEGWRRTPGNPFLYVSINTHETEKYWYAYDIKVEVRQVVFLEANPKVRTMATTWSMNMTGSANIGNLHIIRND
;
A
#
# COMPACT_ATOMS: atom_id res chain seq x y z
N MET A 1 16.47 0.21 50.79
CA MET A 1 17.39 0.43 49.68
C MET A 1 17.07 -0.45 48.43
N ILE A 2 16.54 -1.64 48.62
CA ILE A 2 16.24 -2.61 47.55
C ILE A 2 15.14 -2.15 46.56
N LYS A 3 14.22 -1.29 46.98
CA LYS A 3 13.06 -0.88 46.12
C LYS A 3 13.41 0.04 44.95
N LYS A 4 14.47 0.83 45.02
CA LYS A 4 14.86 1.74 43.93
C LYS A 4 15.56 1.03 42.77
N GLU A 5 16.34 0.03 43.07
CA GLU A 5 17.07 -0.75 42.09
C GLU A 5 16.14 -1.67 41.28
N ILE A 6 15.10 -2.23 41.94
CA ILE A 6 14.10 -3.05 41.26
C ILE A 6 13.24 -2.21 40.32
N ILE A 7 12.87 -0.97 40.69
CA ILE A 7 12.11 -0.06 39.84
C ILE A 7 12.95 0.36 38.65
N LEU A 8 14.25 0.61 38.81
CA LEU A 8 15.15 0.95 37.72
C LEU A 8 15.32 -0.22 36.73
N LEU A 9 15.41 -1.46 37.28
CA LEU A 9 15.54 -2.68 36.45
C LEU A 9 14.26 -2.96 35.65
N VAL A 10 13.08 -2.76 36.23
CA VAL A 10 11.78 -2.91 35.56
C VAL A 10 11.60 -1.82 34.51
N PHE A 11 12.05 -0.59 34.78
CA PHE A 11 11.99 0.49 33.77
C PHE A 11 12.96 0.26 32.61
N LEU A 12 14.14 -0.30 32.90
CA LEU A 12 15.13 -0.66 31.88
C LEU A 12 14.63 -1.83 31.01
N MET A 13 13.88 -2.78 31.59
CA MET A 13 13.29 -3.91 30.85
C MET A 13 12.13 -3.47 29.94
N PHE A 14 11.42 -2.38 30.26
CA PHE A 14 10.33 -1.85 29.45
C PHE A 14 10.82 -1.04 28.23
N VAL A 15 12.04 -0.52 28.27
CA VAL A 15 12.64 0.28 27.17
C VAL A 15 13.18 -0.61 26.03
N VAL A 16 13.40 -1.92 26.29
CA VAL A 16 14.04 -2.83 25.32
C VAL A 16 13.05 -3.54 24.40
N THR A 17 11.73 -3.37 24.60
CA THR A 17 10.71 -4.08 23.78
C THR A 17 10.00 -3.24 22.72
N VAL A 18 10.55 -2.10 22.32
CA VAL A 18 10.13 -1.47 21.08
C VAL A 18 10.88 -2.18 19.96
N SER A 19 10.41 -3.38 19.60
CA SER A 19 10.77 -3.98 18.34
C SER A 19 10.39 -2.97 17.26
N PRO A 20 11.31 -2.56 16.37
CA PRO A 20 10.90 -1.76 15.21
C PRO A 20 9.82 -2.57 14.49
N VAL A 21 8.62 -2.01 14.40
CA VAL A 21 7.62 -2.52 13.49
C VAL A 21 8.25 -2.32 12.11
N TRP A 22 8.72 -3.40 11.51
CA TRP A 22 9.23 -3.38 10.16
C TRP A 22 8.02 -3.06 9.28
N ALA A 23 7.94 -1.81 8.83
CA ALA A 23 7.02 -1.47 7.78
C ALA A 23 7.34 -2.36 6.57
N GLU A 24 6.33 -2.82 5.86
CA GLU A 24 6.49 -3.61 4.63
C GLU A 24 7.37 -2.89 3.59
N ASP A 25 7.53 -1.56 3.71
CA ASP A 25 8.44 -0.72 2.95
C ASP A 25 9.87 -0.78 3.54
N SER A 26 10.52 -1.92 3.43
CA SER A 26 11.90 -2.14 3.84
C SER A 26 12.89 -1.87 2.71
N GLU A 27 14.17 -1.64 3.05
CA GLU A 27 15.23 -1.49 2.05
C GLU A 27 15.34 -2.72 1.14
N VAL A 28 15.14 -3.91 1.70
CA VAL A 28 15.14 -5.17 0.94
C VAL A 28 13.98 -5.19 -0.06
N SER A 29 12.77 -4.84 0.37
CA SER A 29 11.60 -4.81 -0.51
C SER A 29 11.72 -3.70 -1.58
N ARG A 30 12.29 -2.54 -1.25
CA ARG A 30 12.61 -1.48 -2.23
C ARG A 30 13.61 -1.96 -3.28
N GLY A 31 14.58 -2.80 -2.91
CA GLY A 31 15.53 -3.41 -3.83
C GLY A 31 14.86 -4.20 -4.95
N THR A 32 13.67 -4.76 -4.71
CA THR A 32 12.91 -5.52 -5.73
C THR A 32 12.33 -4.63 -6.84
N LEU A 33 12.30 -3.32 -6.65
CA LEU A 33 11.85 -2.35 -7.63
C LEU A 33 12.93 -1.99 -8.65
N ALA A 34 14.19 -2.30 -8.34
CA ALA A 34 15.32 -1.98 -9.20
C ALA A 34 15.22 -2.74 -10.53
N GLY A 35 15.45 -2.01 -11.64
CA GLY A 35 15.44 -2.57 -12.98
C GLY A 35 14.06 -2.80 -13.60
N LEU A 36 12.98 -2.44 -12.92
CA LEU A 36 11.64 -2.48 -13.51
C LEU A 36 11.50 -1.43 -14.62
N GLN A 37 11.04 -1.88 -15.81
CA GLN A 37 10.97 -1.05 -17.01
C GLN A 37 9.65 -0.28 -17.14
N GLY A 38 8.74 -0.42 -16.19
CA GLY A 38 7.42 0.21 -16.14
C GLY A 38 6.39 -0.72 -15.51
N PHE A 39 5.22 -0.16 -15.19
CA PHE A 39 4.15 -0.87 -14.50
C PHE A 39 2.84 -0.80 -15.29
N GLY A 40 2.05 -1.89 -15.24
CA GLY A 40 0.60 -1.77 -15.35
C GLY A 40 0.02 -1.16 -14.08
N ILE A 41 -1.16 -0.59 -14.14
CA ILE A 41 -1.88 -0.10 -12.97
C ILE A 41 -3.19 -0.86 -12.86
N PHE A 42 -3.47 -1.35 -11.68
CA PHE A 42 -4.74 -1.98 -11.34
C PHE A 42 -5.28 -1.37 -10.06
N VAL A 43 -6.39 -0.66 -10.18
CA VAL A 43 -7.12 -0.08 -9.04
C VAL A 43 -8.34 -0.94 -8.76
N GLU A 44 -8.49 -1.37 -7.52
CA GLU A 44 -9.66 -2.13 -7.09
C GLU A 44 -10.91 -1.24 -7.07
N ASN A 45 -12.06 -1.85 -7.35
CA ASN A 45 -13.33 -1.13 -7.21
C ASN A 45 -13.65 -0.89 -5.74
N ASN A 46 -14.08 0.33 -5.43
CA ASN A 46 -14.59 0.67 -4.11
C ASN A 46 -15.78 -0.19 -3.75
N GLN A 47 -15.96 -0.42 -2.45
CA GLN A 47 -17.13 -1.12 -1.95
C GLN A 47 -18.42 -0.39 -2.31
N GLN A 48 -19.47 -1.16 -2.59
CA GLN A 48 -20.75 -0.64 -3.13
C GLN A 48 -21.44 0.39 -2.22
N ASN A 49 -21.27 0.27 -0.91
CA ASN A 49 -21.85 1.16 0.10
C ASN A 49 -21.28 2.59 0.11
N VAL A 50 -20.10 2.81 -0.48
CA VAL A 50 -19.44 4.12 -0.52
C VAL A 50 -19.28 4.72 -1.92
N GLN A 51 -19.73 4.02 -2.98
CA GLN A 51 -19.51 4.45 -4.37
C GLN A 51 -19.98 5.87 -4.66
N ASN A 52 -21.17 6.26 -4.19
CA ASN A 52 -21.72 7.61 -4.42
C ASN A 52 -20.90 8.69 -3.73
N TYR A 53 -20.30 8.39 -2.58
CA TYR A 53 -19.45 9.33 -1.85
C TYR A 53 -18.03 9.31 -2.38
N ALA A 54 -17.54 8.15 -2.77
CA ALA A 54 -16.23 7.97 -3.39
C ALA A 54 -16.08 8.82 -4.66
N GLN A 55 -17.10 8.84 -5.51
CA GLN A 55 -17.12 9.65 -6.72
C GLN A 55 -17.05 11.15 -6.40
N LYS A 56 -17.83 11.63 -5.43
CA LYS A 56 -17.81 13.03 -4.99
C LYS A 56 -16.49 13.43 -4.36
N ALA A 57 -15.85 12.51 -3.63
CA ALA A 57 -14.56 12.73 -2.98
C ALA A 57 -13.36 12.57 -3.94
N GLY A 58 -13.58 12.07 -5.17
CA GLY A 58 -12.50 11.79 -6.13
C GLY A 58 -11.63 10.60 -5.72
N ILE A 59 -12.20 9.65 -5.00
CA ILE A 59 -11.57 8.38 -4.63
C ILE A 59 -12.23 7.18 -5.33
N ASP A 60 -13.03 7.46 -6.37
CA ASP A 60 -13.50 6.41 -7.26
C ASP A 60 -12.33 5.82 -8.07
N ARG A 61 -12.52 4.62 -8.58
CA ARG A 61 -11.51 3.87 -9.31
C ARG A 61 -10.81 4.69 -10.39
N GLU A 62 -11.59 5.38 -11.20
CA GLU A 62 -11.09 6.14 -12.35
C GLU A 62 -10.28 7.36 -11.91
N ALA A 63 -10.70 8.04 -10.86
CA ALA A 63 -9.96 9.18 -10.30
C ALA A 63 -8.64 8.73 -9.67
N VAL A 64 -8.66 7.66 -8.89
CA VAL A 64 -7.46 7.08 -8.28
C VAL A 64 -6.50 6.59 -9.36
N GLN A 65 -6.98 5.91 -10.39
CA GLN A 65 -6.13 5.46 -11.49
C GLN A 65 -5.45 6.63 -12.19
N ARG A 66 -6.20 7.66 -12.59
CA ARG A 66 -5.62 8.85 -13.25
C ARG A 66 -4.58 9.55 -12.39
N GLU A 67 -4.85 9.70 -11.08
CA GLU A 67 -3.92 10.36 -10.18
C GLU A 67 -2.64 9.52 -9.98
N THR A 68 -2.78 8.21 -9.85
CA THR A 68 -1.65 7.27 -9.76
C THR A 68 -0.78 7.35 -11.02
N GLU A 69 -1.40 7.30 -12.21
CA GLU A 69 -0.69 7.46 -13.49
C GLU A 69 0.07 8.79 -13.55
N ARG A 70 -0.60 9.88 -13.18
CA ARG A 70 0.00 11.22 -13.17
C ARG A 70 1.22 11.30 -12.25
N ARG A 71 1.13 10.75 -11.03
CA ARG A 71 2.24 10.76 -10.06
C ARG A 71 3.42 9.92 -10.54
N LEU A 72 3.17 8.73 -11.06
CA LEU A 72 4.22 7.86 -11.60
C LEU A 72 4.94 8.53 -12.77
N LEU A 73 4.21 9.10 -13.73
CA LEU A 73 4.79 9.81 -14.86
C LEU A 73 5.59 11.04 -14.42
N ALA A 74 5.09 11.81 -13.45
CA ALA A 74 5.80 12.96 -12.89
C ALA A 74 7.11 12.55 -12.18
N ALA A 75 7.17 11.34 -11.62
CA ALA A 75 8.36 10.75 -11.02
C ALA A 75 9.29 10.09 -12.07
N GLY A 76 8.98 10.19 -13.37
CA GLY A 76 9.76 9.56 -14.44
C GLY A 76 9.55 8.05 -14.56
N ILE A 77 8.54 7.49 -13.90
CA ILE A 77 8.23 6.06 -13.94
C ILE A 77 7.30 5.80 -15.11
N LYS A 78 7.66 4.83 -15.95
CA LYS A 78 6.87 4.48 -17.14
C LYS A 78 5.61 3.71 -16.73
N VAL A 79 4.45 4.19 -17.19
CA VAL A 79 3.19 3.47 -17.10
C VAL A 79 2.94 2.74 -18.42
N VAL A 80 2.58 1.47 -18.35
CA VAL A 80 2.31 0.61 -19.50
C VAL A 80 0.79 0.42 -19.61
N ALA A 81 0.22 1.00 -20.66
CA ALA A 81 -1.23 1.00 -20.87
C ALA A 81 -1.79 -0.40 -21.19
N GLY A 82 -3.02 -0.64 -20.78
CA GLY A 82 -3.78 -1.86 -21.06
C GLY A 82 -3.04 -3.11 -20.59
N GLU A 83 -3.04 -4.17 -21.39
CA GLU A 83 -2.41 -5.45 -21.09
C GLU A 83 -0.90 -5.52 -21.48
N GLY A 84 -0.32 -4.39 -21.89
CA GLY A 84 1.11 -4.33 -22.31
C GLY A 84 2.09 -4.74 -21.23
N TRP A 85 1.75 -4.53 -19.95
CA TRP A 85 2.56 -4.94 -18.80
C TRP A 85 2.83 -6.45 -18.76
N ARG A 86 1.94 -7.28 -19.33
CA ARG A 86 2.13 -8.74 -19.42
C ARG A 86 3.31 -9.14 -20.32
N ARG A 87 3.80 -8.21 -21.15
CA ARG A 87 4.97 -8.41 -22.03
C ARG A 87 6.22 -7.74 -21.49
N THR A 88 6.09 -7.00 -20.36
CA THR A 88 7.22 -6.40 -19.67
C THR A 88 7.91 -7.46 -18.81
N PRO A 89 9.24 -7.54 -18.77
CA PRO A 89 9.96 -8.49 -17.93
C PRO A 89 9.49 -8.43 -16.48
N GLY A 90 9.16 -9.59 -15.91
CA GLY A 90 8.59 -9.67 -14.56
C GLY A 90 7.08 -9.43 -14.49
N ASN A 91 6.43 -9.01 -15.58
CA ASN A 91 5.00 -8.69 -15.63
C ASN A 91 4.56 -7.79 -14.47
N PRO A 92 5.27 -6.67 -14.21
CA PRO A 92 5.02 -5.86 -13.02
C PRO A 92 3.75 -5.03 -13.16
N PHE A 93 2.96 -4.97 -12.10
CA PHE A 93 1.87 -4.03 -11.99
C PHE A 93 1.76 -3.46 -10.56
N LEU A 94 1.31 -2.22 -10.49
CA LEU A 94 0.96 -1.54 -9.27
C LEU A 94 -0.52 -1.82 -8.97
N TYR A 95 -0.78 -2.45 -7.84
CA TYR A 95 -2.12 -2.69 -7.33
C TYR A 95 -2.43 -1.65 -6.26
N VAL A 96 -3.55 -0.96 -6.41
CA VAL A 96 -4.04 0.03 -5.45
C VAL A 96 -5.42 -0.40 -4.98
N SER A 97 -5.59 -0.50 -3.67
CA SER A 97 -6.84 -0.82 -3.01
C SER A 97 -7.17 0.24 -1.97
N ILE A 98 -8.40 0.72 -1.97
CA ILE A 98 -8.93 1.64 -0.96
C ILE A 98 -10.17 0.98 -0.38
N ASN A 99 -10.05 0.50 0.86
CA ASN A 99 -11.16 -0.05 1.61
C ASN A 99 -11.69 0.99 2.59
N THR A 100 -13.01 1.08 2.70
CA THR A 100 -13.67 1.98 3.63
C THR A 100 -14.75 1.24 4.39
N HIS A 101 -14.86 1.49 5.69
CA HIS A 101 -15.88 0.91 6.54
C HIS A 101 -16.50 2.01 7.41
N GLU A 102 -17.84 2.10 7.42
CA GLU A 102 -18.55 3.02 8.30
C GLU A 102 -18.46 2.51 9.74
N THR A 103 -17.86 3.29 10.61
CA THR A 103 -17.67 2.99 12.04
C THR A 103 -18.78 3.60 12.87
N GLU A 104 -19.15 4.84 12.56
CA GLU A 104 -20.25 5.58 13.17
C GLU A 104 -20.93 6.40 12.08
N LYS A 105 -22.12 6.93 12.37
CA LYS A 105 -22.87 7.76 11.40
C LYS A 105 -21.98 8.87 10.83
N TYR A 106 -21.71 8.80 9.52
CA TYR A 106 -20.85 9.73 8.75
C TYR A 106 -19.34 9.63 9.03
N TRP A 107 -18.87 8.67 9.84
CA TRP A 107 -17.45 8.40 10.05
C TRP A 107 -17.04 7.08 9.40
N TYR A 108 -15.93 7.12 8.69
CA TYR A 108 -15.37 5.97 7.97
C TYR A 108 -13.94 5.72 8.40
N ALA A 109 -13.65 4.48 8.79
CA ALA A 109 -12.29 3.98 8.78
C ALA A 109 -11.91 3.65 7.34
N TYR A 110 -10.68 3.94 6.96
CA TYR A 110 -10.15 3.58 5.65
C TYR A 110 -8.80 2.87 5.77
N ASP A 111 -8.55 2.03 4.78
CA ASP A 111 -7.27 1.35 4.56
C ASP A 111 -6.88 1.54 3.10
N ILE A 112 -5.71 2.14 2.88
CA ILE A 112 -5.10 2.30 1.56
C ILE A 112 -3.96 1.31 1.48
N LYS A 113 -3.98 0.46 0.48
CA LYS A 113 -2.91 -0.47 0.19
C LYS A 113 -2.36 -0.23 -1.21
N VAL A 114 -1.04 -0.08 -1.31
CA VAL A 114 -0.31 0.03 -2.58
C VAL A 114 0.70 -1.09 -2.63
N GLU A 115 0.63 -1.93 -3.66
CA GLU A 115 1.51 -3.10 -3.82
C GLU A 115 2.12 -3.14 -5.20
N VAL A 116 3.40 -3.46 -5.29
CA VAL A 116 4.00 -3.92 -6.54
C VAL A 116 3.96 -5.43 -6.56
N ARG A 117 3.28 -5.95 -7.56
CA ARG A 117 3.18 -7.38 -7.82
C ARG A 117 3.93 -7.71 -9.11
N GLN A 118 4.73 -8.77 -9.06
CA GLN A 118 5.50 -9.21 -10.21
C GLN A 118 5.73 -10.71 -10.17
N VAL A 119 6.11 -11.28 -11.31
CA VAL A 119 6.44 -12.69 -11.40
C VAL A 119 7.77 -12.93 -10.71
N VAL A 120 7.77 -13.86 -9.79
CA VAL A 120 8.94 -14.35 -9.05
C VAL A 120 9.16 -15.83 -9.25
N PHE A 121 10.38 -16.29 -9.02
CA PHE A 121 10.73 -17.71 -8.98
C PHE A 121 10.92 -18.13 -7.52
N LEU A 122 10.45 -19.31 -7.17
CA LEU A 122 10.65 -19.85 -5.83
C LEU A 122 12.08 -20.39 -5.70
N GLU A 123 12.80 -19.94 -4.68
CA GLU A 123 14.17 -20.43 -4.42
C GLU A 123 14.21 -21.94 -4.20
N ALA A 124 13.24 -22.48 -3.43
CA ALA A 124 13.14 -23.92 -3.18
C ALA A 124 12.81 -24.74 -4.43
N ASN A 125 12.22 -24.15 -5.45
CA ASN A 125 11.92 -24.78 -6.74
C ASN A 125 11.92 -23.74 -7.86
N PRO A 126 13.08 -23.43 -8.48
CA PRO A 126 13.18 -22.37 -9.49
C PRO A 126 12.40 -22.65 -10.80
N LYS A 127 11.88 -23.86 -10.99
CA LYS A 127 10.98 -24.16 -12.12
C LYS A 127 9.57 -23.61 -11.92
N VAL A 128 9.20 -23.31 -10.67
CA VAL A 128 7.91 -22.72 -10.32
C VAL A 128 8.04 -21.20 -10.31
N ARG A 129 7.23 -20.57 -11.13
CA ARG A 129 7.06 -19.11 -11.12
C ARG A 129 5.64 -18.77 -10.71
N THR A 130 5.49 -17.72 -9.94
CA THR A 130 4.19 -17.23 -9.47
C THR A 130 4.16 -15.70 -9.39
N MET A 131 2.97 -15.13 -9.32
CA MET A 131 2.80 -13.72 -9.02
C MET A 131 2.91 -13.51 -7.51
N ALA A 132 3.75 -12.58 -7.10
CA ALA A 132 3.90 -12.24 -5.69
C ALA A 132 3.97 -10.74 -5.48
N THR A 133 3.52 -10.27 -4.32
CA THR A 133 3.80 -8.92 -3.82
C THR A 133 5.26 -8.87 -3.40
N THR A 134 6.03 -7.99 -4.02
CA THR A 134 7.46 -7.82 -3.75
C THR A 134 7.76 -6.51 -3.02
N TRP A 135 6.83 -5.57 -3.08
CA TRP A 135 6.86 -4.34 -2.31
C TRP A 135 5.43 -3.93 -1.96
N SER A 136 5.24 -3.38 -0.77
CA SER A 136 3.94 -2.85 -0.36
C SER A 136 4.07 -1.68 0.62
N MET A 137 3.06 -0.84 0.63
CA MET A 137 2.84 0.21 1.61
C MET A 137 1.36 0.23 1.99
N ASN A 138 1.09 0.33 3.29
CA ASN A 138 -0.25 0.42 3.83
C ASN A 138 -0.40 1.69 4.66
N MET A 139 -1.57 2.29 4.58
CA MET A 139 -1.96 3.41 5.43
C MET A 139 -3.39 3.20 5.91
N THR A 140 -3.63 3.36 7.20
CA THR A 140 -4.96 3.31 7.80
C THR A 140 -5.29 4.63 8.47
N GLY A 141 -6.56 5.00 8.46
CA GLY A 141 -7.02 6.22 9.09
C GLY A 141 -8.52 6.27 9.27
N SER A 142 -9.03 7.42 9.69
CA SER A 142 -10.45 7.67 9.77
C SER A 142 -10.78 9.07 9.23
N ALA A 143 -11.91 9.19 8.56
CA ALA A 143 -12.38 10.46 8.01
C ALA A 143 -13.90 10.58 8.13
N ASN A 144 -14.37 11.81 8.34
CA ASN A 144 -15.79 12.11 8.18
C ASN A 144 -16.14 12.13 6.68
N ILE A 145 -17.38 11.79 6.36
CA ILE A 145 -17.87 11.73 4.98
C ILE A 145 -17.64 13.03 4.18
N GLY A 146 -17.68 14.19 4.85
CA GLY A 146 -17.39 15.49 4.23
C GLY A 146 -15.91 15.68 3.89
N ASN A 147 -15.02 14.90 4.48
CA ASN A 147 -13.57 14.99 4.38
C ASN A 147 -12.93 13.79 3.69
N LEU A 148 -13.70 12.94 3.03
CA LEU A 148 -13.17 11.76 2.32
C LEU A 148 -12.12 12.13 1.24
N HIS A 149 -12.11 13.39 0.76
CA HIS A 149 -11.09 13.87 -0.16
C HIS A 149 -9.67 13.83 0.41
N ILE A 150 -9.52 13.77 1.75
CA ILE A 150 -8.23 13.63 2.44
C ILE A 150 -7.56 12.32 2.01
N ILE A 151 -8.33 11.24 1.88
CA ILE A 151 -7.85 9.91 1.48
C ILE A 151 -7.07 9.95 0.15
N ARG A 152 -7.43 10.87 -0.76
CA ARG A 152 -6.74 11.03 -2.04
C ARG A 152 -5.36 11.70 -1.90
N ASN A 153 -5.15 12.47 -0.85
CA ASN A 153 -3.92 13.24 -0.66
C ASN A 153 -2.84 12.43 0.08
N ASP A 154 -3.26 11.37 0.78
CA ASP A 154 -2.38 10.42 1.44
C ASP A 154 -1.83 9.39 0.44
#